data_b629a28833b647cefb51ace4bcfc7c57
#
_entry.id   b629a28833b647cefb51ace4bcfc7c57
#
_cell.length_a   1.000
_cell.length_b   1.000
_cell.length_c   1.000
_cell.angle_alpha   90.00
_cell.angle_beta   90.00
_cell.angle_gamma   90.00
#
_symmetry.space_group_name_H-M   'P 1'
#
loop_
_entity.id
_entity.type
_entity.pdbx_description
1 polymer ?
#
loop_
_entity_poly.entity_id
_entity_poly.type
_entity_poly.pdbx_seq_one_letter_code
_entity_poly.pdbx_strand_id
1 'polypeptide(L)'
;MQAIRAGIVDAIAIGPPQDLMLKAEGYTILAGPQDVEIALPTSGLAVTSRMLQENPQLIKRTLRAMLKAHRFVFKNKRETLQIMMRWLEQSAEVAERSYELAGISLSRDGEITDQDWEKLIEKNRPLDEVRDFRLLREAQKELKITPKLQ
;
A
#
# COMPACT_ATOMS: atom_id res chain seq x y z
N MET A 1 -3.77 18.98 -3.51
CA MET A 1 -3.43 19.43 -4.88
C MET A 1 -3.98 20.82 -5.21
N GLN A 2 -5.27 21.12 -4.98
CA GLN A 2 -5.83 22.47 -5.32
C GLN A 2 -5.12 23.62 -4.61
N ALA A 3 -4.79 23.48 -3.32
CA ALA A 3 -4.15 24.53 -2.55
C ALA A 3 -2.77 24.95 -3.08
N ILE A 4 -1.94 23.97 -3.51
CA ILE A 4 -0.61 24.30 -4.07
C ILE A 4 -0.74 24.88 -5.48
N ARG A 5 -1.71 24.42 -6.29
CA ARG A 5 -1.98 25.03 -7.61
C ARG A 5 -2.48 26.48 -7.50
N ALA A 6 -3.22 26.76 -6.43
CA ALA A 6 -3.72 28.11 -6.15
C ALA A 6 -2.71 29.02 -5.42
N GLY A 7 -1.49 28.54 -5.12
CA GLY A 7 -0.49 29.28 -4.37
C GLY A 7 -0.87 29.58 -2.92
N ILE A 8 -1.81 28.83 -2.34
CA ILE A 8 -2.23 29.00 -0.94
C ILE A 8 -1.22 28.38 0.01
N VAL A 9 -0.48 27.36 -0.46
CA VAL A 9 0.60 26.70 0.28
C VAL A 9 1.81 26.55 -0.63
N ASP A 10 3.00 26.59 -0.04
CA ASP A 10 4.29 26.48 -0.73
C ASP A 10 4.74 25.03 -0.93
N ALA A 11 4.30 24.11 -0.08
CA ALA A 11 4.59 22.68 -0.16
C ALA A 11 3.45 21.84 0.40
N ILE A 12 3.35 20.59 -0.06
CA ILE A 12 2.37 19.61 0.42
C ILE A 12 3.01 18.22 0.54
N ALA A 13 2.50 17.40 1.44
CA ALA A 13 2.82 15.98 1.51
C ALA A 13 1.73 15.19 0.76
N ILE A 14 2.14 14.48 -0.28
CA ILE A 14 1.26 13.65 -1.12
C ILE A 14 2.02 12.41 -1.59
N GLY A 15 1.27 11.41 -2.02
CA GLY A 15 1.83 10.19 -2.61
C GLY A 15 1.37 9.94 -4.03
N PRO A 16 1.84 8.85 -4.66
CA PRO A 16 1.39 8.44 -6.00
C PRO A 16 -0.12 8.18 -6.07
N PRO A 17 -0.77 8.56 -7.19
CA PRO A 17 -0.19 9.12 -8.39
C PRO A 17 -0.12 10.66 -8.41
N GLN A 18 -0.60 11.33 -7.34
CA GLN A 18 -0.79 12.76 -7.32
C GLN A 18 0.53 13.54 -7.37
N ASP A 19 1.60 13.03 -6.76
CA ASP A 19 2.95 13.59 -6.84
C ASP A 19 3.47 13.59 -8.28
N LEU A 20 3.26 12.51 -9.02
CA LEU A 20 3.66 12.39 -10.42
C LEU A 20 2.86 13.34 -11.32
N MET A 21 1.56 13.54 -11.04
CA MET A 21 0.72 14.50 -11.75
C MET A 21 1.24 15.93 -11.55
N LEU A 22 1.53 16.33 -10.31
CA LEU A 22 2.10 17.66 -10.04
C LEU A 22 3.50 17.81 -10.64
N LYS A 23 4.31 16.76 -10.64
CA LYS A 23 5.61 16.78 -11.32
C LYS A 23 5.47 17.05 -12.82
N ALA A 24 4.49 16.42 -13.48
CA ALA A 24 4.19 16.66 -14.90
C ALA A 24 3.70 18.11 -15.16
N GLU A 25 3.09 18.75 -14.16
CA GLU A 25 2.68 20.16 -14.19
C GLU A 25 3.85 21.15 -13.86
N GLY A 26 5.07 20.64 -13.63
CA GLY A 26 6.25 21.45 -13.36
C GLY A 26 6.61 21.68 -11.90
N TYR A 27 5.89 21.05 -10.97
CA TYR A 27 6.25 21.10 -9.55
C TYR A 27 7.44 20.21 -9.23
N THR A 28 8.25 20.62 -8.23
CA THR A 28 9.43 19.87 -7.78
C THR A 28 9.10 18.93 -6.66
N ILE A 29 9.52 17.66 -6.76
CA ILE A 29 9.49 16.72 -5.63
C ILE A 29 10.73 17.00 -4.77
N LEU A 30 10.51 17.46 -3.55
CA LEU A 30 11.59 17.80 -2.60
C LEU A 30 12.16 16.57 -1.91
N ALA A 31 11.31 15.60 -1.59
CA ALA A 31 11.71 14.31 -1.01
C ALA A 31 10.71 13.22 -1.41
N GLY A 32 11.18 12.00 -1.55
CA GLY A 32 10.38 10.83 -1.90
C GLY A 32 10.78 9.57 -1.13
N PRO A 33 10.12 8.44 -1.37
CA PRO A 33 10.40 7.18 -0.66
C PRO A 33 11.86 6.72 -0.77
N GLN A 34 12.54 7.08 -1.86
CA GLN A 34 13.95 6.77 -2.10
C GLN A 34 14.92 7.54 -1.20
N ASP A 35 14.45 8.65 -0.61
CA ASP A 35 15.27 9.53 0.23
C ASP A 35 15.17 9.15 1.72
N VAL A 36 14.36 8.14 2.05
CA VAL A 36 14.11 7.67 3.41
C VAL A 36 14.39 6.16 3.49
N GLU A 37 15.27 5.75 4.37
CA GLU A 37 15.62 4.34 4.60
C GLU A 37 14.59 3.59 5.48
N ILE A 38 13.34 4.05 5.53
CA ILE A 38 12.32 3.48 6.40
C ILE A 38 11.20 2.91 5.54
N ALA A 39 11.01 1.60 5.59
CA ALA A 39 9.82 0.95 5.06
C ALA A 39 8.64 1.20 6.01
N LEU A 40 7.77 2.14 5.65
CA LEU A 40 6.57 2.44 6.43
C LEU A 40 5.36 1.74 5.83
N PRO A 41 4.51 1.06 6.63
CA PRO A 41 3.21 0.60 6.17
C PRO A 41 2.31 1.82 5.94
N THR A 42 2.17 2.21 4.68
CA THR A 42 1.36 3.36 4.28
C THR A 42 -0.11 3.02 4.11
N SER A 43 -0.44 1.75 3.97
CA SER A 43 -1.81 1.27 3.80
C SER A 43 -1.97 -0.15 4.33
N GLY A 44 -3.20 -0.49 4.74
CA GLY A 44 -3.53 -1.82 5.23
C GLY A 44 -5.03 -1.98 5.46
N LEU A 45 -5.46 -3.19 5.80
CA LEU A 45 -6.82 -3.46 6.20
C LEU A 45 -6.96 -3.24 7.71
N ALA A 46 -7.66 -2.20 8.10
CA ALA A 46 -8.03 -1.96 9.50
C ALA A 46 -9.48 -2.38 9.74
N VAL A 47 -9.72 -3.07 10.85
CA VAL A 47 -11.04 -3.48 11.30
C VAL A 47 -11.19 -3.25 12.79
N THR A 48 -12.43 -3.10 13.28
CA THR A 48 -12.67 -3.02 14.71
C THR A 48 -12.51 -4.40 15.36
N SER A 49 -12.16 -4.44 16.65
CA SER A 49 -12.11 -5.70 17.43
C SER A 49 -13.45 -6.43 17.40
N ARG A 50 -14.57 -5.69 17.42
CA ARG A 50 -15.90 -6.26 17.29
C ARG A 50 -16.08 -6.98 15.94
N MET A 51 -15.68 -6.34 14.82
CA MET A 51 -15.76 -6.93 13.50
C MET A 51 -14.91 -8.19 13.39
N LEU A 52 -13.72 -8.17 14.00
CA LEU A 52 -12.82 -9.33 14.04
C LEU A 52 -13.44 -10.52 14.77
N GLN A 53 -14.20 -10.29 15.85
CA GLN A 53 -14.87 -11.31 16.63
C GLN A 53 -16.16 -11.82 15.96
N GLU A 54 -17.00 -10.91 15.48
CA GLU A 54 -18.32 -11.26 14.95
C GLU A 54 -18.27 -11.79 13.52
N ASN A 55 -17.31 -11.33 12.70
CA ASN A 55 -17.27 -11.64 11.25
C ASN A 55 -15.88 -12.06 10.74
N PRO A 56 -15.17 -12.99 11.37
CA PRO A 56 -13.80 -13.38 10.97
C PRO A 56 -13.75 -13.94 9.54
N GLN A 57 -14.82 -14.63 9.11
CA GLN A 57 -14.88 -15.19 7.75
C GLN A 57 -14.98 -14.11 6.67
N LEU A 58 -15.69 -13.02 6.94
CA LEU A 58 -15.74 -11.89 6.01
C LEU A 58 -14.36 -11.24 5.87
N ILE A 59 -13.67 -11.00 6.98
CA ILE A 59 -12.31 -10.45 6.99
C ILE A 59 -11.36 -11.36 6.21
N LYS A 60 -11.39 -12.68 6.47
CA LYS A 60 -10.55 -13.64 5.75
C LYS A 60 -10.85 -13.65 4.24
N ARG A 61 -12.12 -13.58 3.83
CA ARG A 61 -12.50 -13.48 2.41
C ARG A 61 -11.95 -12.20 1.78
N THR A 62 -12.01 -11.07 2.50
CA THR A 62 -11.44 -9.79 2.05
C THR A 62 -9.93 -9.89 1.87
N LEU A 63 -9.22 -10.42 2.86
CA LEU A 63 -7.77 -10.63 2.79
C LEU A 63 -7.39 -11.54 1.60
N ARG A 64 -8.13 -12.61 1.35
CA ARG A 64 -7.93 -13.46 0.16
C ARG A 64 -8.10 -12.70 -1.14
N ALA A 65 -9.12 -11.83 -1.22
CA ALA A 65 -9.35 -11.01 -2.41
C ALA A 65 -8.19 -10.02 -2.62
N MET A 66 -7.73 -9.36 -1.56
CA MET A 66 -6.56 -8.46 -1.60
C MET A 66 -5.30 -9.18 -2.06
N LEU A 67 -4.99 -10.35 -1.48
CA LEU A 67 -3.83 -11.14 -1.86
C LEU A 67 -3.88 -11.61 -3.32
N LYS A 68 -5.07 -11.97 -3.82
CA LYS A 68 -5.27 -12.28 -5.23
C LYS A 68 -5.05 -11.07 -6.14
N ALA A 69 -5.52 -9.89 -5.72
CA ALA A 69 -5.31 -8.64 -6.45
C ALA A 69 -3.82 -8.27 -6.49
N HIS A 70 -3.08 -8.38 -5.37
CA HIS A 70 -1.63 -8.18 -5.37
C HIS A 70 -0.94 -9.12 -6.36
N ARG A 71 -1.27 -10.42 -6.33
CA ARG A 71 -0.73 -11.39 -7.31
C ARG A 71 -1.03 -11.00 -8.75
N PHE A 72 -2.24 -10.53 -9.01
CA PHE A 72 -2.64 -10.10 -10.35
C PHE A 72 -1.78 -8.92 -10.79
N VAL A 73 -1.64 -7.89 -9.97
CA VAL A 73 -0.80 -6.72 -10.25
C VAL A 73 0.63 -7.13 -10.63
N PHE A 74 1.26 -8.00 -9.83
CA PHE A 74 2.63 -8.42 -10.08
C PHE A 74 2.81 -9.34 -11.32
N LYS A 75 1.76 -10.05 -11.73
CA LYS A 75 1.84 -11.01 -12.84
C LYS A 75 1.34 -10.48 -14.17
N ASN A 76 0.50 -9.44 -14.15
CA ASN A 76 -0.24 -8.98 -15.31
C ASN A 76 -0.04 -7.47 -15.50
N LYS A 77 1.21 -7.05 -15.77
CA LYS A 77 1.56 -5.63 -15.91
C LYS A 77 0.66 -4.91 -16.91
N ARG A 78 0.51 -5.46 -18.13
CA ARG A 78 -0.25 -4.82 -19.20
C ARG A 78 -1.72 -4.56 -18.80
N GLU A 79 -2.37 -5.56 -18.26
CA GLU A 79 -3.77 -5.49 -17.81
C GLU A 79 -3.91 -4.53 -16.62
N THR A 80 -2.93 -4.53 -15.71
CA THR A 80 -2.89 -3.60 -14.57
C THR A 80 -2.78 -2.16 -15.06
N LEU A 81 -1.90 -1.86 -16.01
CA LEU A 81 -1.79 -0.52 -16.60
C LEU A 81 -3.09 -0.08 -17.28
N GLN A 82 -3.76 -0.98 -18.01
CA GLN A 82 -5.06 -0.68 -18.62
C GLN A 82 -6.13 -0.34 -17.57
N ILE A 83 -6.16 -1.07 -16.45
CA ILE A 83 -7.06 -0.79 -15.33
C ILE A 83 -6.74 0.57 -14.72
N MET A 84 -5.46 0.87 -14.47
CA MET A 84 -5.03 2.16 -13.91
C MET A 84 -5.42 3.33 -14.80
N MET A 85 -5.18 3.24 -16.10
CA MET A 85 -5.59 4.27 -17.06
C MET A 85 -7.10 4.47 -17.10
N ARG A 86 -7.87 3.37 -17.08
CA ARG A 86 -9.34 3.42 -17.20
C ARG A 86 -10.03 3.86 -15.91
N TRP A 87 -9.61 3.34 -14.76
CA TRP A 87 -10.30 3.54 -13.48
C TRP A 87 -9.77 4.70 -12.67
N LEU A 88 -8.48 5.03 -12.81
CA LEU A 88 -7.82 6.12 -12.12
C LEU A 88 -7.62 7.33 -13.04
N GLU A 89 -8.11 7.24 -14.31
CA GLU A 89 -8.02 8.31 -15.32
C GLU A 89 -6.58 8.84 -15.50
N GLN A 90 -5.61 7.93 -15.40
CA GLN A 90 -4.20 8.26 -15.51
C GLN A 90 -3.74 8.24 -16.98
N SER A 91 -2.78 9.13 -17.32
CA SER A 91 -2.04 8.98 -18.57
C SER A 91 -1.19 7.69 -18.54
N ALA A 92 -0.78 7.19 -19.72
CA ALA A 92 0.04 5.99 -19.82
C ALA A 92 1.37 6.14 -19.06
N GLU A 93 2.00 7.32 -19.13
CA GLU A 93 3.25 7.64 -18.43
C GLU A 93 3.07 7.58 -16.89
N VAL A 94 2.01 8.22 -16.37
CA VAL A 94 1.70 8.22 -14.94
C VAL A 94 1.37 6.81 -14.46
N ALA A 95 0.60 6.03 -15.24
CA ALA A 95 0.26 4.65 -14.91
C ALA A 95 1.50 3.75 -14.85
N GLU A 96 2.41 3.87 -15.85
CA GLU A 96 3.66 3.11 -15.88
C GLU A 96 4.52 3.42 -14.65
N ARG A 97 4.72 4.68 -14.34
CA ARG A 97 5.51 5.11 -13.19
C ARG A 97 4.88 4.70 -11.86
N SER A 98 3.57 4.84 -11.73
CA SER A 98 2.83 4.38 -10.55
C SER A 98 2.94 2.87 -10.36
N TYR A 99 2.94 2.10 -11.45
CA TYR A 99 3.13 0.66 -11.42
C TYR A 99 4.53 0.27 -10.90
N GLU A 100 5.57 0.96 -11.35
CA GLU A 100 6.95 0.75 -10.87
C GLU A 100 7.05 1.00 -9.36
N LEU A 101 6.46 2.09 -8.88
CA LEU A 101 6.43 2.43 -7.45
C LEU A 101 5.62 1.41 -6.64
N ALA A 102 4.48 0.93 -7.17
CA ALA A 102 3.71 -0.14 -6.55
C ALA A 102 4.53 -1.43 -6.41
N GLY A 103 5.40 -1.74 -7.37
CA GLY A 103 6.31 -2.88 -7.33
C GLY A 103 7.28 -2.86 -6.14
N ILE A 104 7.62 -1.66 -5.64
CA ILE A 104 8.50 -1.45 -4.49
C ILE A 104 7.70 -1.42 -3.18
N SER A 105 6.53 -0.77 -3.17
CA SER A 105 5.76 -0.47 -1.96
C SER A 105 4.72 -1.52 -1.58
N LEU A 106 4.22 -2.31 -2.54
CA LEU A 106 3.23 -3.35 -2.26
C LEU A 106 3.91 -4.61 -1.68
N SER A 107 3.45 -5.03 -0.51
CA SER A 107 3.82 -6.35 0.03
C SER A 107 3.20 -7.47 -0.82
N ARG A 108 4.02 -8.46 -1.20
CA ARG A 108 3.58 -9.60 -2.02
C ARG A 108 2.75 -10.62 -1.23
N ASP A 109 2.97 -10.68 0.06
CA ASP A 109 2.33 -11.59 1.01
C ASP A 109 1.37 -10.88 1.97
N GLY A 110 1.36 -9.54 1.97
CA GLY A 110 0.50 -8.72 2.83
C GLY A 110 1.08 -8.46 4.21
N GLU A 111 2.29 -8.94 4.50
CA GLU A 111 2.98 -8.68 5.76
C GLU A 111 4.06 -7.60 5.62
N ILE A 112 4.42 -6.98 6.73
CA ILE A 112 5.63 -6.20 6.92
C ILE A 112 6.37 -6.77 8.12
N THR A 113 7.68 -6.54 8.21
CA THR A 113 8.52 -7.10 9.28
C THR A 113 8.18 -6.52 10.64
N ASP A 114 8.47 -7.26 11.70
CA ASP A 114 8.33 -6.77 13.08
C ASP A 114 9.19 -5.54 13.30
N GLN A 115 10.41 -5.54 12.76
CA GLN A 115 11.33 -4.42 12.83
C GLN A 115 10.77 -3.13 12.21
N ASP A 116 10.02 -3.23 11.11
CA ASP A 116 9.41 -2.07 10.47
C ASP A 116 8.17 -1.58 11.25
N TRP A 117 7.43 -2.50 11.88
CA TRP A 117 6.37 -2.14 12.82
C TRP A 117 6.92 -1.40 14.06
N GLU A 118 8.02 -1.88 14.65
CA GLU A 118 8.63 -1.28 15.83
C GLU A 118 9.11 0.17 15.62
N LYS A 119 9.40 0.54 14.36
CA LYS A 119 9.74 1.92 14.01
C LYS A 119 8.55 2.88 14.06
N LEU A 120 7.32 2.35 14.00
CA LEU A 120 6.09 3.12 13.89
C LEU A 120 5.34 3.25 15.21
N ILE A 121 5.51 2.30 16.09
CA ILE A 121 4.77 2.26 17.35
C ILE A 121 5.59 2.90 18.47
N GLU A 122 4.89 3.42 19.45
CA GLU A 122 5.53 3.92 20.68
C GLU A 122 6.36 2.81 21.34
N LYS A 123 7.54 3.17 21.81
CA LYS A 123 8.38 2.26 22.57
C LYS A 123 7.57 1.65 23.73
N ASN A 124 7.62 0.33 23.84
CA ASN A 124 6.91 -0.49 24.84
C ASN A 124 5.46 -0.83 24.56
N ARG A 125 4.91 -0.56 23.38
CA ARG A 125 3.61 -1.09 23.00
C ARG A 125 3.79 -2.47 22.34
N PRO A 126 3.13 -3.55 22.84
CA PRO A 126 3.19 -4.87 22.22
C PRO A 126 2.65 -4.86 20.79
N LEU A 127 3.29 -5.58 19.87
CA LEU A 127 2.88 -5.63 18.47
C LEU A 127 1.48 -6.23 18.28
N ASP A 128 1.08 -7.17 19.11
CA ASP A 128 -0.23 -7.83 19.07
C ASP A 128 -1.39 -6.92 19.47
N GLU A 129 -1.13 -5.78 20.11
CA GLU A 129 -2.16 -4.75 20.35
C GLU A 129 -2.47 -3.91 19.10
N VAL A 130 -1.53 -3.82 18.15
CA VAL A 130 -1.66 -2.94 16.97
C VAL A 130 -1.88 -3.71 15.68
N ARG A 131 -1.58 -5.00 15.66
CA ARG A 131 -1.76 -5.85 14.47
C ARG A 131 -2.22 -7.26 14.83
N ASP A 132 -2.97 -7.88 13.93
CA ASP A 132 -3.36 -9.28 14.00
C ASP A 132 -3.22 -9.94 12.63
N PHE A 133 -2.22 -10.79 12.45
CA PHE A 133 -1.98 -11.50 11.20
C PHE A 133 -2.55 -12.92 11.15
N ARG A 134 -3.30 -13.37 12.16
CA ARG A 134 -3.83 -14.75 12.19
C ARG A 134 -4.66 -15.08 10.95
N LEU A 135 -5.67 -14.26 10.64
CA LEU A 135 -6.53 -14.49 9.47
C LEU A 135 -5.78 -14.25 8.14
N LEU A 136 -4.78 -13.38 8.12
CA LEU A 136 -3.92 -13.20 6.96
C LEU A 136 -3.11 -14.47 6.67
N ARG A 137 -2.49 -15.08 7.69
CA ARG A 137 -1.72 -16.31 7.56
C ARG A 137 -2.58 -17.51 7.12
N GLU A 138 -3.82 -17.59 7.61
CA GLU A 138 -4.78 -18.55 7.08
C GLU A 138 -5.07 -18.34 5.59
N ALA A 139 -5.33 -17.10 5.18
CA ALA A 139 -5.58 -16.75 3.79
C ALA A 139 -4.37 -17.03 2.89
N GLN A 140 -3.16 -16.75 3.37
CA GLN A 140 -1.90 -17.08 2.68
C GLN A 140 -1.77 -18.60 2.48
N LYS A 141 -2.00 -19.39 3.54
CA LYS A 141 -1.95 -20.86 3.47
C LYS A 141 -2.92 -21.42 2.43
N GLU A 142 -4.18 -20.96 2.45
CA GLU A 142 -5.20 -21.34 1.46
C GLU A 142 -4.79 -20.99 0.01
N LEU A 143 -4.11 -19.88 -0.18
CA LEU A 143 -3.65 -19.41 -1.48
C LEU A 143 -2.25 -19.92 -1.87
N LYS A 144 -1.63 -20.75 -1.02
CA LYS A 144 -0.26 -21.26 -1.21
C LYS A 144 0.74 -20.10 -1.42
N ILE A 145 0.62 -19.07 -0.58
CA ILE A 145 1.58 -17.97 -0.49
C ILE A 145 2.55 -18.30 0.63
N THR A 146 3.83 -18.33 0.30
CA THR A 146 4.89 -18.46 1.32
C THR A 146 5.19 -17.06 1.83
N PRO A 147 4.98 -16.76 3.14
CA PRO A 147 5.43 -15.51 3.71
C PRO A 147 6.93 -15.34 3.52
N LYS A 148 7.40 -14.12 3.27
CA LYS A 148 8.82 -13.85 3.36
C LYS A 148 9.22 -14.11 4.82
N LEU A 149 10.20 -14.96 5.02
CA LEU A 149 10.80 -15.17 6.34
C LEU A 149 11.22 -13.80 6.91
N GLN A 150 10.77 -13.52 8.08
CA GLN A 150 11.13 -12.34 8.88
C GLN A 150 12.59 -12.38 9.28
#